data_ae8e2a07b67f503d67b96e0ef64ca3b5
#
_entry.id   ae8e2a07b67f503d67b96e0ef64ca3b5
#
_cell.length_a   1.000
_cell.length_b   1.000
_cell.length_c   1.000
_cell.angle_alpha   90.00
_cell.angle_beta   90.00
_cell.angle_gamma   90.00
#
_symmetry.space_group_name_H-M   'P 1'
#
loop_
_entity.id
_entity.type
_entity.pdbx_description
1 polymer ?
#
loop_
_entity_poly.entity_id
_entity_poly.type
_entity_poly.pdbx_seq_one_letter_code
_entity_poly.pdbx_strand_id
1 'polypeptide(L)'
;SMLRKKLAQRLVSVKNETAMLTTFNEVNMTPIMELRKKYKEVFKEKHGVGLGFMSFFTKAVTEAVAHFPAVNSQIDGEEIVQFNYVDIGIAVS
;
A
#
# COMPACT_ATOMS: atom_id res chain seq x y z
N SER A 1 23.02 -17.19 -5.64
CA SER A 1 22.40 -17.98 -4.59
C SER A 1 21.00 -18.46 -4.99
N MET A 2 20.54 -19.49 -4.36
CA MET A 2 19.18 -20.02 -4.54
C MET A 2 18.09 -18.98 -4.28
N LEU A 3 18.28 -18.18 -3.23
CA LEU A 3 17.34 -17.12 -2.86
C LEU A 3 17.22 -16.05 -3.94
N ARG A 4 18.34 -15.59 -4.47
CA ARG A 4 18.37 -14.59 -5.55
C ARG A 4 17.75 -15.13 -6.83
N LYS A 5 17.99 -16.41 -7.14
CA LYS A 5 17.40 -17.07 -8.31
C LYS A 5 15.88 -17.13 -8.21
N LYS A 6 15.35 -17.53 -7.06
CA LYS A 6 13.90 -17.57 -6.82
C LYS A 6 13.28 -16.18 -6.88
N LEU A 7 13.96 -15.18 -6.32
CA LEU A 7 13.50 -13.79 -6.38
C LEU A 7 13.43 -13.29 -7.83
N ALA A 8 14.48 -13.56 -8.62
CA ALA A 8 14.50 -13.19 -10.03
C ALA A 8 13.40 -13.88 -10.83
N GLN A 9 13.15 -15.16 -10.60
CA GLN A 9 12.06 -15.91 -11.25
C GLN A 9 10.69 -15.32 -10.92
N ARG A 10 10.45 -14.95 -9.66
CA ARG A 10 9.20 -14.31 -9.25
C ARG A 10 9.00 -12.95 -9.89
N LEU A 11 10.04 -12.11 -9.91
CA LEU A 11 9.97 -10.79 -10.53
C LEU A 11 9.66 -10.87 -12.02
N VAL A 12 10.32 -11.78 -12.75
CA VAL A 12 10.06 -12.01 -14.18
C VAL A 12 8.65 -12.54 -14.40
N SER A 13 8.20 -13.52 -13.62
CA SER A 13 6.86 -14.10 -13.72
C SER A 13 5.79 -13.02 -13.51
N VAL A 14 5.90 -12.21 -12.47
CA VAL A 14 4.95 -11.13 -12.20
C VAL A 14 4.93 -10.13 -13.35
N LYS A 15 6.09 -9.73 -13.87
CA LYS A 15 6.18 -8.80 -14.99
C LYS A 15 5.53 -9.36 -16.26
N ASN A 16 5.68 -10.65 -16.53
CA ASN A 16 5.16 -11.29 -17.73
C ASN A 16 3.67 -11.62 -17.64
N GLU A 17 3.16 -11.90 -16.43
CA GLU A 17 1.77 -12.29 -16.19
C GLU A 17 0.84 -11.09 -15.98
N THR A 18 1.38 -9.89 -15.74
CA THR A 18 0.61 -8.68 -15.48
C THR A 18 0.97 -7.59 -16.48
N ALA A 19 0.00 -6.72 -16.77
CA ALA A 19 0.23 -5.48 -17.52
C ALA A 19 0.48 -4.34 -16.51
N MET A 20 1.69 -4.29 -15.96
CA MET A 20 2.01 -3.32 -14.93
C MET A 20 2.13 -1.91 -15.49
N LEU A 21 1.47 -0.98 -14.82
CA LEU A 21 1.57 0.45 -15.10
C LEU A 21 2.07 1.16 -13.84
N THR A 22 3.11 1.97 -14.00
CA THR A 22 3.62 2.81 -12.93
C THR A 22 3.23 4.25 -13.18
N THR A 23 2.62 4.87 -12.19
CA THR A 23 2.27 6.30 -12.22
C THR A 23 3.01 7.03 -11.10
N PHE A 24 3.28 8.30 -11.34
CA PHE A 24 3.92 9.17 -10.36
C PHE A 24 3.01 10.35 -10.07
N ASN A 25 2.97 10.75 -8.80
CA ASN A 25 2.17 11.89 -8.39
C ASN A 25 2.89 12.63 -7.26
N GLU A 26 2.78 13.95 -7.27
CA GLU A 26 3.34 14.78 -6.23
C GLU A 26 2.27 15.17 -5.22
N VAL A 27 2.61 15.06 -3.94
CA VAL A 27 1.67 15.37 -2.86
C VAL A 27 2.29 16.41 -1.93
N ASN A 28 1.52 17.45 -1.62
CA ASN A 28 1.91 18.41 -0.59
C ASN A 28 1.76 17.77 0.79
N MET A 29 2.88 17.47 1.44
CA MET A 29 2.91 16.80 2.75
C MET A 29 2.65 17.75 3.93
N THR A 30 2.58 19.05 3.71
CA THR A 30 2.43 20.03 4.81
C THR A 30 1.24 19.72 5.73
N PRO A 31 0.02 19.45 5.23
CA PRO A 31 -1.11 19.13 6.11
C PRO A 31 -0.87 17.87 6.94
N ILE A 32 -0.25 16.84 6.35
CA ILE A 32 0.06 15.58 7.04
C ILE A 32 1.12 15.81 8.12
N MET A 33 2.15 16.59 7.82
CA MET A 33 3.21 16.95 8.78
C MET A 33 2.64 17.73 9.96
N GLU A 34 1.73 18.66 9.71
CA GLU A 34 1.05 19.43 10.75
C GLU A 34 0.17 18.56 11.64
N LEU A 35 -0.61 17.65 11.05
CA LEU A 35 -1.42 16.69 11.80
C LEU A 35 -0.55 15.78 12.66
N ARG A 36 0.53 15.26 12.10
CA ARG A 36 1.47 14.42 12.83
C ARG A 36 2.07 15.18 14.01
N LYS A 37 2.53 16.40 13.80
CA LYS A 37 3.10 17.25 14.84
C LYS A 37 2.10 17.50 15.97
N LYS A 38 0.84 17.73 15.62
CA LYS A 38 -0.23 18.01 16.58
C LYS A 38 -0.57 16.79 17.44
N TYR A 39 -0.59 15.60 16.88
CA TYR A 39 -1.12 14.40 17.53
C TYR A 39 -0.08 13.37 17.94
N LYS A 40 1.18 13.50 17.56
CA LYS A 40 2.20 12.47 17.80
C LYS A 40 2.37 12.08 19.26
N GLU A 41 2.34 13.05 20.18
CA GLU A 41 2.51 12.80 21.61
C GLU A 41 1.30 12.07 22.19
N VAL A 42 0.10 12.53 21.90
CA VAL A 42 -1.16 11.92 22.33
C VAL A 42 -1.28 10.51 21.76
N PHE A 43 -0.91 10.32 20.50
CA PHE A 43 -0.95 9.03 19.83
C PHE A 43 0.00 8.03 20.50
N LYS A 44 1.24 8.43 20.78
CA LYS A 44 2.23 7.59 21.45
C LYS A 44 1.79 7.22 22.87
N GLU A 45 1.24 8.17 23.60
CA GLU A 45 0.73 7.96 24.96
C GLU A 45 -0.42 6.97 24.95
N LYS A 46 -1.35 7.09 24.01
CA LYS A 46 -2.54 6.24 23.92
C LYS A 46 -2.25 4.85 23.37
N HIS A 47 -1.36 4.72 22.39
CA HIS A 47 -1.13 3.48 21.65
C HIS A 47 0.24 2.83 21.91
N GLY A 48 1.16 3.50 22.58
CA GLY A 48 2.49 2.98 22.90
C GLY A 48 3.45 2.92 21.73
N VAL A 49 3.07 3.43 20.55
CA VAL A 49 3.89 3.45 19.33
C VAL A 49 3.85 4.84 18.70
N GLY A 50 4.90 5.17 17.96
CA GLY A 50 4.97 6.45 17.26
C GLY A 50 4.01 6.53 16.07
N LEU A 51 3.58 7.74 15.75
CA LEU A 51 2.76 8.03 14.58
C LEU A 51 3.67 8.34 13.39
N GLY A 52 3.80 7.39 12.47
CA GLY A 52 4.61 7.53 11.26
C GLY A 52 3.78 7.90 10.04
N PHE A 53 4.46 8.33 8.96
CA PHE A 53 3.79 8.70 7.71
C PHE A 53 3.11 7.52 7.02
N MET A 54 3.64 6.31 7.16
CA MET A 54 3.05 5.13 6.52
C MET A 54 1.65 4.82 7.04
N SER A 55 1.32 5.21 8.25
CA SER A 55 -0.05 5.12 8.77
C SER A 55 -1.04 5.96 7.96
N PHE A 56 -0.63 7.16 7.56
CA PHE A 56 -1.43 8.04 6.71
C PHE A 56 -1.61 7.46 5.31
N PHE A 57 -0.54 6.95 4.70
CA PHE A 57 -0.61 6.34 3.37
C PHE A 57 -1.46 5.07 3.38
N THR A 58 -1.31 4.22 4.39
CA THR A 58 -2.12 3.02 4.55
C THR A 58 -3.61 3.38 4.65
N LYS A 59 -3.94 4.35 5.48
CA LYS A 59 -5.32 4.82 5.62
C LYS A 59 -5.85 5.43 4.31
N ALA A 60 -5.03 6.20 3.61
CA ALA A 60 -5.39 6.78 2.32
C ALA A 60 -5.71 5.70 1.28
N VAL A 61 -4.91 4.62 1.24
CA VAL A 61 -5.16 3.49 0.34
C VAL A 61 -6.50 2.81 0.66
N THR A 62 -6.80 2.57 1.92
CA THR A 62 -8.08 1.96 2.32
C THR A 62 -9.27 2.84 1.93
N GLU A 63 -9.16 4.15 2.09
CA GLU A 63 -10.19 5.10 1.67
C GLU A 63 -10.35 5.11 0.14
N ALA A 64 -9.23 5.10 -0.59
CA ALA A 64 -9.26 5.08 -2.06
C ALA A 64 -9.91 3.80 -2.59
N VAL A 65 -9.63 2.64 -1.99
CA VAL A 65 -10.27 1.38 -2.36
C VAL A 65 -11.78 1.41 -2.11
N ALA A 66 -12.23 2.07 -1.04
CA ALA A 66 -13.66 2.23 -0.76
C ALA A 66 -14.36 3.02 -1.86
N HIS A 67 -13.69 4.03 -2.45
CA HIS A 67 -14.23 4.82 -3.57
C HIS A 67 -14.07 4.13 -4.93
N PHE A 68 -13.01 3.35 -5.11
CA PHE A 68 -12.69 2.69 -6.38
C PHE A 68 -12.39 1.21 -6.14
N PRO A 69 -13.40 0.41 -5.77
CA PRO A 69 -13.20 -0.99 -5.37
C PRO A 69 -12.62 -1.87 -6.49
N ALA A 70 -12.77 -1.49 -7.75
CA ALA A 70 -12.23 -2.25 -8.87
C ALA A 70 -10.69 -2.35 -8.85
N VAL A 71 -9.99 -1.39 -8.21
CA VAL A 71 -8.53 -1.46 -8.10
C VAL A 71 -8.06 -2.59 -7.18
N ASN A 72 -8.94 -3.08 -6.30
CA ASN A 72 -8.67 -4.18 -5.39
C ASN A 72 -9.33 -5.47 -5.89
N SER A 73 -9.09 -5.80 -7.15
CA SER A 73 -9.65 -6.97 -7.80
C SER A 73 -8.60 -7.64 -8.68
N GLN A 74 -8.89 -8.88 -9.05
CA GLN A 74 -8.03 -9.62 -9.96
C GLN A 74 -8.87 -10.32 -11.01
N ILE A 75 -8.25 -10.61 -12.14
CA ILE A 75 -8.86 -11.41 -13.22
C ILE A 75 -8.55 -12.86 -12.95
N ASP A 76 -9.59 -13.67 -12.86
CA ASP A 76 -9.50 -15.12 -12.70
C ASP A 76 -10.27 -15.79 -13.85
N GLY A 77 -9.55 -16.20 -14.89
CA GLY A 77 -10.14 -16.71 -16.12
C GLY A 77 -10.99 -15.64 -16.81
N GLU A 78 -12.29 -15.86 -16.91
CA GLU A 78 -13.25 -14.90 -17.49
C GLU A 78 -13.96 -14.04 -16.44
N GLU A 79 -13.60 -14.22 -15.15
CA GLU A 79 -14.23 -13.54 -14.04
C GLU A 79 -13.34 -12.47 -13.45
N ILE A 80 -13.96 -11.46 -12.85
CA ILE A 80 -13.28 -10.46 -12.05
C ILE A 80 -13.64 -10.73 -10.59
N VAL A 81 -12.62 -11.05 -9.79
CA VAL A 81 -12.77 -11.26 -8.35
C VAL A 81 -12.46 -9.98 -7.63
N GLN A 82 -13.45 -9.41 -6.94
CA GLN A 82 -13.31 -8.21 -6.15
C GLN A 82 -13.24 -8.57 -4.68
N PHE A 83 -12.22 -8.10 -3.98
CA PHE A 83 -12.04 -8.42 -2.56
C PHE A 83 -12.80 -7.44 -1.67
N ASN A 84 -13.48 -7.97 -0.65
CA ASN A 84 -14.20 -7.18 0.35
C ASN A 84 -13.32 -6.77 1.54
N TYR A 85 -12.02 -6.93 1.40
CA TYR A 85 -11.03 -6.58 2.42
C TYR A 85 -9.83 -5.95 1.75
N VAL A 86 -8.98 -5.27 2.50
CA VAL A 86 -7.76 -4.65 1.98
C VAL A 86 -6.57 -5.20 2.74
N ASP A 87 -5.73 -5.96 2.05
CA ASP A 87 -4.46 -6.43 2.56
C ASP A 87 -3.34 -5.58 1.97
N ILE A 88 -2.54 -4.96 2.82
CA ILE A 88 -1.46 -4.08 2.40
C ILE A 88 -0.13 -4.68 2.82
N GLY A 89 0.71 -4.97 1.83
CA GLY A 89 2.09 -5.39 2.06
C GLY A 89 3.03 -4.19 1.98
N ILE A 90 3.91 -4.06 2.96
CA ILE A 90 4.91 -2.98 3.00
C ILE A 90 6.28 -3.62 3.06
N ALA A 91 7.12 -3.34 2.04
CA ALA A 91 8.49 -3.80 2.02
C ALA A 91 9.33 -2.98 3.01
N VAL A 92 10.05 -3.67 3.87
CA VAL A 92 10.91 -3.07 4.89
C VAL A 92 12.29 -3.72 4.79
N SER A 93 13.35 -2.90 4.78
CA SER A 93 14.74 -3.37 4.75
C SER A 93 15.25 -3.70 6.16
#